data_90c5e6fee483672722a0fc0df205c34a
#
_entry.id   90c5e6fee483672722a0fc0df205c34a
#
_cell.length_a   1.000
_cell.length_b   1.000
_cell.length_c   1.000
_cell.angle_alpha   90.00
_cell.angle_beta   90.00
_cell.angle_gamma   90.00
#
_symmetry.space_group_name_H-M   'P 1'
#
loop_
_entity.id
_entity.type
_entity.pdbx_description
1 polymer ?
#
loop_
_entity_poly.entity_id
_entity_poly.type
_entity_poly.pdbx_seq_one_letter_code
_entity_poly.pdbx_strand_id
1 'polypeptide(L)'
;AYGTVIMDKEDPSRVVVARSGSPLVIGLGLGENFIASDQMALLPVTRRFIFLEEGDVAEITRRDVKIFDKDGNAVEREVIESNIEHDAGDKAGYRHYMLKEIHEQPTVVRNALKDRIDENGLTADIFGKGADEIFKKVQHVQIIACGTSYHAGMTARYWLEQYANVSCNVEIASEFRYRKSVVHPNSLLITCLLYTSDAADD
;
A
#
# COMPACT_ATOMS: atom_id res chain seq x y z
N ALA A 1 1.50 -9.56 8.96
CA ALA A 1 2.49 -8.57 8.56
C ALA A 1 2.66 -7.54 9.66
N TYR A 2 3.89 -7.12 9.95
CA TYR A 2 4.18 -6.06 10.92
C TYR A 2 5.50 -5.34 10.60
N GLY A 3 5.52 -4.04 10.89
CA GLY A 3 6.73 -3.26 11.10
C GLY A 3 6.69 -2.74 12.54
N THR A 4 7.59 -3.21 13.38
CA THR A 4 7.57 -2.92 14.81
C THR A 4 8.78 -2.10 15.20
N VAL A 5 8.55 -1.10 16.05
CA VAL A 5 9.60 -0.25 16.65
C VAL A 5 9.48 -0.38 18.16
N ILE A 6 10.55 -0.80 18.80
CA ILE A 6 10.60 -1.05 20.24
C ILE A 6 11.70 -0.18 20.85
N MET A 7 11.36 0.55 21.89
CA MET A 7 12.31 1.32 22.70
C MET A 7 12.21 0.87 24.15
N ASP A 8 13.34 0.59 24.76
CA ASP A 8 13.42 0.28 26.19
C ASP A 8 13.43 1.60 26.99
N LYS A 9 12.56 1.69 27.97
CA LYS A 9 12.47 2.85 28.88
C LYS A 9 13.75 3.04 29.71
N GLU A 10 14.42 1.93 30.06
CA GLU A 10 15.62 1.95 30.88
C GLU A 10 16.89 2.17 30.05
N ASP A 11 16.85 1.88 28.75
CA ASP A 11 17.94 2.15 27.79
C ASP A 11 17.41 2.87 26.54
N PRO A 12 17.11 4.16 26.62
CA PRO A 12 16.62 4.95 25.49
C PRO A 12 17.70 5.32 24.46
N SER A 13 18.93 4.82 24.62
CA SER A 13 20.03 5.11 23.71
C SER A 13 19.93 4.35 22.39
N ARG A 14 19.09 3.33 22.33
CA ARG A 14 18.85 2.47 21.16
C ARG A 14 17.37 2.18 20.95
N VAL A 15 17.08 1.90 19.70
CA VAL A 15 15.76 1.41 19.25
C VAL A 15 15.98 0.10 18.50
N VAL A 16 15.11 -0.88 18.73
CA VAL A 16 15.11 -2.13 18.00
C VAL A 16 13.90 -2.13 17.07
N VAL A 17 14.11 -2.49 15.82
CA VAL A 17 13.05 -2.59 14.83
C VAL A 17 13.02 -3.98 14.22
N ALA A 18 11.84 -4.45 13.86
CA ALA A 18 11.65 -5.73 13.19
C ALA A 18 10.63 -5.60 12.08
N ARG A 19 10.90 -6.27 10.95
CA ARG A 19 10.03 -6.32 9.79
C ARG A 19 9.57 -7.74 9.50
N SER A 20 8.26 -7.88 9.23
CA SER A 20 7.70 -9.07 8.58
C SER A 20 6.45 -8.68 7.81
N GLY A 21 6.47 -8.85 6.49
CA GLY A 21 5.39 -8.50 5.57
C GLY A 21 5.21 -7.00 5.32
N SER A 22 5.24 -6.15 6.34
CA SER A 22 5.13 -4.70 6.17
C SER A 22 6.50 -4.07 5.92
N PRO A 23 6.62 -3.08 5.01
CA PRO A 23 7.88 -2.41 4.75
C PRO A 23 8.37 -1.62 5.97
N LEU A 24 9.70 -1.53 6.11
CA LEU A 24 10.36 -0.70 7.09
C LEU A 24 11.65 -0.15 6.50
N VAL A 25 11.87 1.14 6.62
CA VAL A 25 13.01 1.85 6.08
C VAL A 25 13.72 2.65 7.17
N ILE A 26 15.05 2.61 7.14
CA ILE A 26 15.90 3.40 8.02
C ILE A 26 16.49 4.54 7.21
N GLY A 27 16.26 5.78 7.64
CA GLY A 27 16.89 6.97 7.09
C GLY A 27 18.15 7.32 7.86
N LEU A 28 19.26 7.47 7.15
CA LEU A 28 20.56 7.83 7.74
C LEU A 28 20.73 9.34 7.77
N GLY A 29 20.85 9.92 8.95
CA GLY A 29 21.11 11.34 9.16
C GLY A 29 22.51 11.63 9.70
N LEU A 30 22.76 12.89 10.06
CA LEU A 30 24.01 13.34 10.66
C LEU A 30 23.89 13.36 12.20
N GLY A 31 24.36 12.29 12.85
CA GLY A 31 24.26 12.14 14.31
C GLY A 31 22.87 11.73 14.80
N GLU A 32 22.02 11.29 13.90
CA GLU A 32 20.69 10.78 14.15
C GLU A 32 20.27 9.82 13.05
N ASN A 33 19.37 8.91 13.34
CA ASN A 33 18.77 7.99 12.37
C ASN A 33 17.25 8.02 12.51
N PHE A 34 16.55 7.76 11.43
CA PHE A 34 15.10 7.84 11.32
C PHE A 34 14.52 6.50 10.93
N ILE A 35 13.27 6.27 11.30
CA ILE A 35 12.56 5.02 10.99
C ILE A 35 11.18 5.38 10.46
N ALA A 36 10.78 4.77 9.35
CA ALA A 36 9.43 4.89 8.81
C ALA A 36 9.03 3.64 8.03
N SER A 37 7.77 3.50 7.74
CA SER A 37 7.26 2.47 6.82
C SER A 37 7.47 2.83 5.35
N ASP A 38 7.68 4.12 5.04
CA ASP A 38 7.90 4.63 3.69
C ASP A 38 8.95 5.74 3.69
N GLN A 39 9.87 5.71 2.69
CA GLN A 39 10.91 6.74 2.52
C GLN A 39 10.32 8.14 2.32
N MET A 40 9.12 8.26 1.74
CA MET A 40 8.45 9.55 1.51
C MET A 40 8.29 10.35 2.81
N ALA A 41 8.04 9.67 3.93
CA ALA A 41 7.93 10.31 5.24
C ALA A 41 9.26 10.92 5.72
N LEU A 42 10.39 10.40 5.24
CA LEU A 42 11.74 10.78 5.67
C LEU A 42 12.47 11.69 4.69
N LEU A 43 11.97 11.87 3.45
CA LEU A 43 12.58 12.74 2.45
C LEU A 43 12.87 14.18 2.94
N PRO A 44 12.05 14.78 3.83
CA PRO A 44 12.35 16.10 4.39
C PRO A 44 13.61 16.16 5.27
N VAL A 45 14.07 15.02 5.77
CA VAL A 45 15.19 14.96 6.75
C VAL A 45 16.42 14.23 6.21
N THR A 46 16.26 13.28 5.30
CA THR A 46 17.37 12.56 4.68
C THR A 46 16.99 12.00 3.31
N ARG A 47 18.00 11.75 2.46
CA ARG A 47 17.85 11.05 1.19
C ARG A 47 18.57 9.70 1.16
N ARG A 48 19.23 9.31 2.25
CA ARG A 48 20.01 8.09 2.36
C ARG A 48 19.22 7.07 3.16
N PHE A 49 18.88 5.95 2.53
CA PHE A 49 17.98 4.96 3.09
C PHE A 49 18.58 3.55 3.08
N ILE A 50 18.28 2.79 4.12
CA ILE A 50 18.44 1.34 4.16
C ILE A 50 17.04 0.73 4.20
N PHE A 51 16.70 -0.08 3.22
CA PHE A 51 15.46 -0.85 3.19
C PHE A 51 15.71 -2.20 3.87
N LEU A 52 14.99 -2.47 4.94
CA LEU A 52 15.08 -3.77 5.59
C LEU A 52 14.43 -4.83 4.70
N GLU A 53 15.02 -6.03 4.66
CA GLU A 53 14.48 -7.19 3.98
C GLU A 53 13.53 -7.99 4.89
N GLU A 54 12.86 -8.99 4.32
CA GLU A 54 11.90 -9.81 5.04
C GLU A 54 12.56 -10.59 6.17
N GLY A 55 12.04 -10.42 7.40
CA GLY A 55 12.57 -11.04 8.59
C GLY A 55 13.75 -10.31 9.24
N ASP A 56 14.17 -9.17 8.69
CA ASP A 56 15.25 -8.38 9.30
C ASP A 56 14.84 -7.80 10.65
N VAL A 57 15.81 -7.81 11.56
CA VAL A 57 15.79 -7.09 12.85
C VAL A 57 16.96 -6.12 12.86
N ALA A 58 16.75 -4.87 13.25
CA ALA A 58 17.84 -3.92 13.35
C ALA A 58 17.90 -3.25 14.72
N GLU A 59 19.12 -3.11 15.25
CA GLU A 59 19.45 -2.25 16.38
C GLU A 59 19.93 -0.90 15.85
N ILE A 60 19.29 0.17 16.23
CA ILE A 60 19.54 1.52 15.74
C ILE A 60 19.88 2.42 16.91
N THR A 61 21.04 3.04 16.82
CA THR A 61 21.48 4.10 17.73
C THR A 61 21.52 5.42 16.98
N ARG A 62 21.94 6.50 17.61
CA ARG A 62 22.14 7.79 16.93
C ARG A 62 23.21 7.75 15.84
N ARG A 63 24.17 6.83 15.93
CA ARG A 63 25.36 6.80 15.05
C ARG A 63 25.48 5.53 14.24
N ASP A 64 24.95 4.43 14.75
CA ASP A 64 25.16 3.10 14.21
C ASP A 64 23.84 2.40 13.91
N VAL A 65 23.84 1.59 12.87
CA VAL A 65 22.77 0.66 12.51
C VAL A 65 23.39 -0.72 12.37
N LYS A 66 22.88 -1.70 13.13
CA LYS A 66 23.27 -3.09 13.03
C LYS A 66 22.05 -3.89 12.63
N ILE A 67 22.18 -4.69 11.58
CA ILE A 67 21.07 -5.45 11.01
C ILE A 67 21.40 -6.94 11.14
N PHE A 68 20.38 -7.70 11.49
CA PHE A 68 20.42 -9.14 11.61
C PHE A 68 19.33 -9.73 10.72
N ASP A 69 19.65 -10.78 9.98
CA ASP A 69 18.70 -11.52 9.17
C ASP A 69 17.76 -12.39 10.04
N LYS A 70 16.81 -13.07 9.39
CA LYS A 70 15.87 -14.00 10.05
C LYS A 70 16.54 -15.14 10.84
N ASP A 71 17.78 -15.48 10.51
CA ASP A 71 18.57 -16.53 11.15
C ASP A 71 19.45 -15.98 12.29
N GLY A 72 19.44 -14.67 12.52
CA GLY A 72 20.19 -13.97 13.55
C GLY A 72 21.63 -13.64 13.18
N ASN A 73 22.02 -13.79 11.90
CA ASN A 73 23.34 -13.41 11.43
C ASN A 73 23.41 -11.91 11.20
N ALA A 74 24.52 -11.30 11.57
CA ALA A 74 24.77 -9.90 11.25
C ALA A 74 24.96 -9.75 9.72
N VAL A 75 24.21 -8.84 9.12
CA VAL A 75 24.21 -8.58 7.68
C VAL A 75 24.33 -7.10 7.38
N GLU A 76 24.85 -6.78 6.21
CA GLU A 76 24.84 -5.43 5.67
C GLU A 76 23.75 -5.29 4.62
N ARG A 77 23.06 -4.16 4.59
CA ARG A 77 22.10 -3.80 3.56
C ARG A 77 22.60 -2.58 2.81
N GLU A 78 22.28 -2.51 1.53
CA GLU A 78 22.70 -1.41 0.66
C GLU A 78 22.11 -0.09 1.15
N VAL A 79 22.94 0.96 1.16
CA VAL A 79 22.48 2.32 1.37
C VAL A 79 22.10 2.92 0.03
N ILE A 80 20.82 3.17 -0.17
CA ILE A 80 20.27 3.74 -1.40
C ILE A 80 20.08 5.24 -1.22
N GLU A 81 20.57 6.02 -2.18
CA GLU A 81 20.30 7.45 -2.24
C GLU A 81 19.07 7.69 -3.12
N SER A 82 18.01 8.25 -2.53
CA SER A 82 16.77 8.52 -3.22
C SER A 82 16.88 9.75 -4.14
N ASN A 83 16.55 9.56 -5.40
CA ASN A 83 16.43 10.61 -6.40
C ASN A 83 15.01 11.16 -6.54
N ILE A 84 14.09 10.76 -5.65
CA ILE A 84 12.71 11.26 -5.66
C ILE A 84 12.74 12.76 -5.35
N GLU A 85 12.14 13.55 -6.26
CA GLU A 85 12.01 14.99 -6.04
C GLU A 85 11.06 15.27 -4.88
N HIS A 86 11.38 16.32 -4.11
CA HIS A 86 10.64 16.71 -2.91
C HIS A 86 9.16 17.08 -3.18
N ASP A 87 8.82 17.36 -4.43
CA ASP A 87 7.48 17.76 -4.86
C ASP A 87 6.42 16.67 -4.69
N ALA A 88 6.81 15.39 -4.69
CA ALA A 88 5.86 14.29 -4.47
C ALA A 88 5.23 14.33 -3.07
N GLY A 89 5.92 14.93 -2.10
CA GLY A 89 5.46 15.12 -0.71
C GLY A 89 4.95 16.53 -0.40
N ASP A 90 4.89 17.45 -1.39
CA ASP A 90 4.41 18.81 -1.14
C ASP A 90 2.89 18.82 -0.95
N LYS A 91 2.46 19.53 0.10
CA LYS A 91 1.04 19.80 0.37
C LYS A 91 0.41 20.80 -0.60
N ALA A 92 1.17 21.35 -1.55
CA ALA A 92 0.70 22.32 -2.54
C ALA A 92 -0.11 23.49 -1.92
N GLY A 93 0.32 23.97 -0.76
CA GLY A 93 -0.36 25.04 -0.01
C GLY A 93 -1.54 24.59 0.85
N TYR A 94 -1.94 23.33 0.81
CA TYR A 94 -2.99 22.80 1.68
C TYR A 94 -2.47 22.51 3.09
N ARG A 95 -3.33 22.67 4.09
CA ARG A 95 -2.98 22.40 5.49
C ARG A 95 -2.69 20.92 5.76
N HIS A 96 -3.42 20.02 5.08
CA HIS A 96 -3.35 18.57 5.25
C HIS A 96 -3.30 17.88 3.88
N TYR A 97 -2.58 16.75 3.78
CA TYR A 97 -2.53 15.93 2.57
C TYR A 97 -3.93 15.47 2.13
N MET A 98 -4.76 15.00 3.04
CA MET A 98 -6.13 14.60 2.74
C MET A 98 -6.94 15.74 2.08
N LEU A 99 -6.75 16.98 2.53
CA LEU A 99 -7.41 18.14 1.91
C LEU A 99 -6.92 18.37 0.47
N LYS A 100 -5.62 18.26 0.23
CA LYS A 100 -5.02 18.28 -1.11
C LYS A 100 -5.64 17.20 -1.99
N GLU A 101 -5.64 15.95 -1.53
CA GLU A 101 -6.19 14.80 -2.25
C GLU A 101 -7.66 14.97 -2.60
N ILE A 102 -8.49 15.49 -1.69
CA ILE A 102 -9.90 15.80 -1.97
C ILE A 102 -10.02 16.78 -3.13
N HIS A 103 -9.21 17.82 -3.17
CA HIS A 103 -9.24 18.81 -4.26
C HIS A 103 -8.63 18.30 -5.58
N GLU A 104 -7.74 17.32 -5.51
CA GLU A 104 -7.16 16.68 -6.69
C GLU A 104 -8.07 15.65 -7.36
N GLN A 105 -9.08 15.13 -6.65
CA GLN A 105 -9.97 14.06 -7.16
C GLN A 105 -10.52 14.31 -8.57
N PRO A 106 -11.03 15.51 -8.94
CA PRO A 106 -11.55 15.74 -10.30
C PRO A 106 -10.49 15.52 -11.38
N THR A 107 -9.25 15.90 -11.10
CA THR A 107 -8.12 15.73 -12.03
C THR A 107 -7.67 14.27 -12.07
N VAL A 108 -7.57 13.63 -10.92
CA VAL A 108 -7.18 12.21 -10.79
C VAL A 108 -8.19 11.32 -11.51
N VAL A 109 -9.49 11.53 -11.31
CA VAL A 109 -10.55 10.78 -12.01
C VAL A 109 -10.46 11.00 -13.52
N ARG A 110 -10.28 12.23 -13.97
CA ARG A 110 -10.11 12.53 -15.42
C ARG A 110 -8.89 11.80 -15.99
N ASN A 111 -7.77 11.83 -15.29
CA ASN A 111 -6.54 11.16 -15.71
C ASN A 111 -6.69 9.63 -15.72
N ALA A 112 -7.39 9.08 -14.73
CA ALA A 112 -7.67 7.65 -14.68
C ALA A 112 -8.57 7.17 -15.82
N LEU A 113 -9.44 8.02 -16.33
CA LEU A 113 -10.32 7.71 -17.46
C LEU A 113 -9.74 8.08 -18.83
N LYS A 114 -8.67 8.89 -18.85
CA LYS A 114 -8.01 9.29 -20.08
C LYS A 114 -7.55 8.06 -20.86
N ASP A 115 -7.77 8.08 -22.16
CA ASP A 115 -7.43 6.99 -23.09
C ASP A 115 -8.14 5.64 -22.81
N ARG A 116 -9.13 5.65 -21.90
CA ARG A 116 -9.92 4.47 -21.55
C ARG A 116 -11.38 4.57 -21.95
N ILE A 117 -11.81 5.77 -22.31
CA ILE A 117 -13.16 6.06 -22.79
C ILE A 117 -13.01 6.67 -24.19
N ASP A 118 -13.72 6.10 -25.16
CA ASP A 118 -13.86 6.63 -26.52
C ASP A 118 -15.31 7.07 -26.81
N GLU A 119 -15.63 7.35 -28.07
CA GLU A 119 -16.98 7.75 -28.49
C GLU A 119 -18.05 6.67 -28.22
N ASN A 120 -17.64 5.41 -28.09
CA ASN A 120 -18.49 4.27 -27.81
C ASN A 120 -18.60 3.94 -26.31
N GLY A 121 -17.84 4.65 -25.48
CA GLY A 121 -17.77 4.44 -24.04
C GLY A 121 -16.50 3.72 -23.58
N LEU A 122 -16.59 3.03 -22.46
CA LEU A 122 -15.49 2.29 -21.87
C LEU A 122 -15.37 0.90 -22.52
N THR A 123 -14.20 0.55 -23.05
CA THR A 123 -13.95 -0.74 -23.66
C THR A 123 -13.41 -1.75 -22.61
N ALA A 124 -13.89 -2.99 -22.66
CA ALA A 124 -13.40 -4.04 -21.77
C ALA A 124 -11.92 -4.40 -22.01
N ASP A 125 -11.39 -4.12 -23.18
CA ASP A 125 -10.00 -4.44 -23.57
C ASP A 125 -8.93 -3.75 -22.69
N ILE A 126 -9.29 -2.66 -22.02
CA ILE A 126 -8.41 -1.99 -21.04
C ILE A 126 -8.06 -2.89 -19.85
N PHE A 127 -8.90 -3.89 -19.57
CA PHE A 127 -8.68 -4.89 -18.52
C PHE A 127 -7.95 -6.14 -19.03
N GLY A 128 -7.55 -6.14 -20.30
CA GLY A 128 -6.84 -7.22 -20.94
C GLY A 128 -7.66 -8.00 -21.96
N LYS A 129 -6.96 -8.75 -22.80
CA LYS A 129 -7.57 -9.51 -23.90
C LYS A 129 -8.57 -10.55 -23.35
N GLY A 130 -9.78 -10.49 -23.86
CA GLY A 130 -10.84 -11.41 -23.47
C GLY A 130 -11.64 -11.00 -22.21
N ALA A 131 -11.38 -9.83 -21.64
CA ALA A 131 -12.09 -9.31 -20.48
C ALA A 131 -13.61 -9.18 -20.74
N ASP A 132 -14.02 -8.79 -21.94
CA ASP A 132 -15.43 -8.69 -22.32
C ASP A 132 -16.17 -10.02 -22.15
N GLU A 133 -15.56 -11.13 -22.57
CA GLU A 133 -16.16 -12.47 -22.42
C GLU A 133 -16.21 -12.93 -20.95
N ILE A 134 -15.29 -12.47 -20.13
CA ILE A 134 -15.27 -12.72 -18.68
C ILE A 134 -16.39 -11.93 -18.03
N PHE A 135 -16.46 -10.61 -18.29
CA PHE A 135 -17.46 -9.74 -17.67
C PHE A 135 -18.89 -10.15 -17.99
N LYS A 136 -19.16 -10.63 -19.20
CA LYS A 136 -20.49 -11.17 -19.56
C LYS A 136 -20.92 -12.36 -18.72
N LYS A 137 -20.00 -13.09 -18.10
CA LYS A 137 -20.27 -14.28 -17.27
C LYS A 137 -20.33 -13.98 -15.78
N VAL A 138 -19.93 -12.78 -15.37
CA VAL A 138 -19.89 -12.40 -13.95
C VAL A 138 -21.31 -12.34 -13.40
N GLN A 139 -21.53 -13.06 -12.30
CA GLN A 139 -22.79 -13.09 -11.57
C GLN A 139 -22.67 -12.51 -10.16
N HIS A 140 -21.45 -12.41 -9.67
CA HIS A 140 -21.14 -11.89 -8.35
C HIS A 140 -19.82 -11.12 -8.37
N VAL A 141 -19.73 -10.04 -7.61
CA VAL A 141 -18.49 -9.30 -7.39
C VAL A 141 -18.10 -9.39 -5.93
N GLN A 142 -16.87 -9.81 -5.66
CA GLN A 142 -16.26 -9.78 -4.33
C GLN A 142 -15.19 -8.70 -4.31
N ILE A 143 -15.36 -7.65 -3.52
CA ILE A 143 -14.37 -6.58 -3.33
C ILE A 143 -13.65 -6.82 -2.00
N ILE A 144 -12.33 -6.84 -2.03
CA ILE A 144 -11.46 -7.02 -0.86
C ILE A 144 -10.57 -5.81 -0.75
N ALA A 145 -10.68 -5.07 0.34
CA ALA A 145 -9.94 -3.83 0.53
C ALA A 145 -9.79 -3.46 2.02
N CYS A 146 -8.97 -2.47 2.32
CA CYS A 146 -8.82 -1.86 3.62
C CYS A 146 -8.95 -0.33 3.52
N GLY A 147 -9.20 0.34 4.65
CA GLY A 147 -9.20 1.79 4.75
C GLY A 147 -10.17 2.48 3.78
N THR A 148 -9.70 3.53 3.12
CA THR A 148 -10.51 4.33 2.18
C THR A 148 -10.95 3.53 0.95
N SER A 149 -10.14 2.57 0.50
CA SER A 149 -10.50 1.67 -0.60
C SER A 149 -11.68 0.76 -0.23
N TYR A 150 -11.76 0.29 1.03
CA TYR A 150 -12.92 -0.42 1.53
C TYR A 150 -14.19 0.43 1.46
N HIS A 151 -14.12 1.70 1.88
CA HIS A 151 -15.26 2.62 1.80
C HIS A 151 -15.66 2.93 0.35
N ALA A 152 -14.69 3.05 -0.57
CA ALA A 152 -14.97 3.16 -2.00
C ALA A 152 -15.69 1.91 -2.53
N GLY A 153 -15.25 0.72 -2.12
CA GLY A 153 -15.92 -0.54 -2.42
C GLY A 153 -17.35 -0.60 -1.91
N MET A 154 -17.60 -0.12 -0.70
CA MET A 154 -18.95 -0.03 -0.13
C MET A 154 -19.89 0.85 -0.97
N THR A 155 -19.37 1.93 -1.54
CA THR A 155 -20.14 2.78 -2.48
C THR A 155 -20.34 2.07 -3.82
N ALA A 156 -19.28 1.47 -4.36
CA ALA A 156 -19.32 0.75 -5.64
C ALA A 156 -20.33 -0.42 -5.61
N ARG A 157 -20.53 -1.07 -4.46
CA ARG A 157 -21.53 -2.12 -4.30
C ARG A 157 -22.92 -1.66 -4.74
N TYR A 158 -23.36 -0.50 -4.26
CA TYR A 158 -24.68 0.05 -4.63
C TYR A 158 -24.79 0.29 -6.14
N TRP A 159 -23.73 0.75 -6.79
CA TRP A 159 -23.72 0.99 -8.22
C TRP A 159 -23.73 -0.31 -9.02
N LEU A 160 -22.96 -1.32 -8.61
CA LEU A 160 -22.94 -2.65 -9.24
C LEU A 160 -24.33 -3.32 -9.15
N GLU A 161 -24.96 -3.26 -7.98
CA GLU A 161 -26.28 -3.82 -7.79
C GLU A 161 -27.34 -3.03 -8.60
N GLN A 162 -27.30 -1.69 -8.56
CA GLN A 162 -28.31 -0.84 -9.19
C GLN A 162 -28.19 -0.79 -10.72
N TYR A 163 -26.97 -0.66 -11.25
CA TYR A 163 -26.77 -0.41 -12.68
C TYR A 163 -26.37 -1.65 -13.46
N ALA A 164 -25.61 -2.55 -12.86
CA ALA A 164 -25.17 -3.78 -13.52
C ALA A 164 -26.04 -4.99 -13.16
N ASN A 165 -26.94 -4.89 -12.17
CA ASN A 165 -27.74 -6.00 -11.66
C ASN A 165 -26.89 -7.22 -11.25
N VAL A 166 -25.70 -6.96 -10.68
CA VAL A 166 -24.75 -7.96 -10.22
C VAL A 166 -24.62 -7.85 -8.70
N SER A 167 -24.81 -8.96 -8.00
CA SER A 167 -24.65 -8.99 -6.54
C SER A 167 -23.20 -8.68 -6.15
N CYS A 168 -23.00 -7.91 -5.08
CA CYS A 168 -21.68 -7.50 -4.65
C CYS A 168 -21.49 -7.59 -3.14
N ASN A 169 -20.40 -8.23 -2.71
CA ASN A 169 -19.92 -8.21 -1.34
C ASN A 169 -18.64 -7.37 -1.23
N VAL A 170 -18.50 -6.69 -0.10
CA VAL A 170 -17.28 -5.94 0.20
C VAL A 170 -16.78 -6.36 1.57
N GLU A 171 -15.54 -6.80 1.65
CA GLU A 171 -14.94 -7.30 2.88
C GLU A 171 -13.60 -6.64 3.17
N ILE A 172 -13.26 -6.56 4.46
CA ILE A 172 -11.94 -6.12 4.90
C ILE A 172 -10.94 -7.23 4.59
N ALA A 173 -9.82 -6.88 3.97
CA ALA A 173 -8.83 -7.84 3.47
C ALA A 173 -8.30 -8.77 4.57
N SER A 174 -7.99 -8.26 5.76
CA SER A 174 -7.55 -9.09 6.88
C SER A 174 -8.58 -10.12 7.30
N GLU A 175 -9.86 -9.75 7.32
CA GLU A 175 -10.95 -10.67 7.69
C GLU A 175 -11.16 -11.75 6.63
N PHE A 176 -11.08 -11.36 5.35
CA PHE A 176 -11.19 -12.30 4.25
C PHE A 176 -10.07 -13.34 4.27
N ARG A 177 -8.82 -12.92 4.54
CA ARG A 177 -7.63 -13.77 4.56
C ARG A 177 -7.68 -14.86 5.64
N TYR A 178 -8.12 -14.50 6.85
CA TYR A 178 -8.01 -15.39 8.02
C TYR A 178 -9.23 -16.26 8.26
N ARG A 179 -10.23 -16.22 7.38
CA ARG A 179 -11.39 -17.09 7.47
C ARG A 179 -11.52 -17.99 6.22
N LYS A 180 -12.20 -19.11 6.37
CA LYS A 180 -12.64 -19.90 5.21
C LYS A 180 -13.81 -19.18 4.55
N SER A 181 -13.56 -18.49 3.45
CA SER A 181 -14.60 -17.85 2.65
C SER A 181 -15.18 -18.80 1.61
N VAL A 182 -16.45 -18.64 1.31
CA VAL A 182 -17.12 -19.32 0.20
C VAL A 182 -17.20 -18.34 -0.97
N VAL A 183 -16.54 -18.70 -2.06
CA VAL A 183 -16.57 -17.91 -3.30
C VAL A 183 -17.65 -18.49 -4.21
N HIS A 184 -18.56 -17.65 -4.69
CA HIS A 184 -19.59 -18.08 -5.62
C HIS A 184 -19.00 -18.39 -7.01
N PRO A 185 -19.55 -19.36 -7.74
CA PRO A 185 -19.19 -19.55 -9.15
C PRO A 185 -19.39 -18.27 -9.95
N ASN A 186 -18.57 -18.05 -10.96
CA ASN A 186 -18.60 -16.84 -11.81
C ASN A 186 -18.47 -15.53 -11.03
N SER A 187 -17.66 -15.54 -9.97
CA SER A 187 -17.32 -14.34 -9.22
C SER A 187 -16.15 -13.59 -9.87
N LEU A 188 -16.26 -12.26 -9.91
CA LEU A 188 -15.15 -11.36 -10.15
C LEU A 188 -14.58 -10.92 -8.79
N LEU A 189 -13.30 -11.19 -8.55
CA LEU A 189 -12.59 -10.72 -7.38
C LEU A 189 -11.89 -9.40 -7.72
N ILE A 190 -12.17 -8.37 -6.94
CA ILE A 190 -11.50 -7.05 -7.03
C ILE A 190 -10.72 -6.83 -5.74
N THR A 191 -9.40 -6.78 -5.84
CA THR A 191 -8.53 -6.43 -4.73
C THR A 191 -8.05 -4.99 -4.91
N CYS A 192 -8.22 -4.17 -3.88
CA CYS A 192 -7.70 -2.80 -3.86
C CYS A 192 -6.80 -2.65 -2.65
N LEU A 193 -5.56 -3.10 -2.82
CA LEU A 193 -4.55 -3.18 -1.79
C LEU A 193 -3.30 -2.45 -2.26
N LEU A 194 -2.51 -1.94 -1.32
CA LEU A 194 -1.17 -1.49 -1.64
C LEU A 194 -0.32 -2.73 -1.98
N TYR A 195 0.53 -2.62 -2.98
CA TYR A 195 1.41 -3.70 -3.46
C TYR A 195 2.34 -4.29 -2.39
N THR A 196 2.40 -3.67 -1.22
CA THR A 196 3.16 -4.14 -0.05
C THR A 196 2.30 -4.93 0.96
N SER A 197 1.04 -5.22 0.65
CA SER A 197 0.22 -6.03 1.53
C SER A 197 0.26 -7.50 1.08
N ASP A 198 0.57 -8.41 2.02
CA ASP A 198 0.63 -9.87 1.78
C ASP A 198 -0.64 -10.47 1.14
N ALA A 199 -1.75 -9.75 1.17
CA ALA A 199 -3.01 -10.21 0.58
C ALA A 199 -3.06 -10.04 -0.96
N ALA A 200 -2.02 -9.47 -1.58
CA ALA A 200 -1.90 -9.36 -3.02
C ALA A 200 -1.06 -10.52 -3.63
N ASP A 201 -0.34 -11.28 -2.80
CA ASP A 201 0.60 -12.32 -3.22
C ASP A 201 0.03 -13.75 -3.10
N ASP A 202 -1.19 -13.92 -2.59
CA ASP A 202 -1.97 -15.16 -2.50
C ASP A 202 -3.12 -15.13 -3.53
#